data_184cce70ddf8ce4abcd00e9e68d76c16
#
_entry.id   184cce70ddf8ce4abcd00e9e68d76c16
#
_cell.length_a   1.000
_cell.length_b   1.000
_cell.length_c   1.000
_cell.angle_alpha   90.00
_cell.angle_beta   90.00
_cell.angle_gamma   90.00
#
_symmetry.space_group_name_H-M   'P 1'
#
loop_
_entity.id
_entity.type
_entity.pdbx_description
1 polymer ?
#
loop_
_entity_poly.entity_id
_entity_poly.type
_entity_poly.pdbx_seq_one_letter_code
_entity_poly.pdbx_strand_id
1 'polypeptide(L)'
;MITVLIIVAGIIVTGFLAYGVVNYIPRKFHWVVSIVLIALAVLLVYNINFEIRKPIKFNKEKVAKYSQVISQLKMIRDAEVAHRRVTGKYTNNGEDLVKFIDTAKFALTQTRNVPQTIKLSGGITKEIEVRVVDTIGYEDVKAKFAGLDYKNMMHIPGTDEQFKIELGEIEKIAGLKAPVFEVKVDKALVLKGMDMNLVKQEKEAIGGEEIRGEYIRVGSLGEVSEDGNWPPSYDKGDNKED
;
A
#
# COMPACT_ATOMS: atom_id res chain seq x y z
N MET A 1 6.95 -22.11 25.76
CA MET A 1 7.85 -22.89 26.63
C MET A 1 9.15 -22.13 26.90
N ILE A 2 9.89 -21.64 25.90
CA ILE A 2 11.17 -20.91 26.11
C ILE A 2 11.02 -19.67 26.99
N THR A 3 9.99 -18.88 26.83
CA THR A 3 9.71 -17.68 27.65
C THR A 3 9.51 -17.99 29.13
N VAL A 4 8.79 -19.04 29.44
CA VAL A 4 8.60 -19.48 30.83
C VAL A 4 9.93 -19.93 31.47
N LEU A 5 10.77 -20.61 30.71
CA LEU A 5 12.08 -21.08 31.16
C LEU A 5 13.04 -19.90 31.43
N ILE A 6 13.00 -18.85 30.59
CA ILE A 6 13.76 -17.61 30.80
C ILE A 6 13.29 -16.87 32.05
N ILE A 7 11.99 -16.80 32.31
CA ILE A 7 11.43 -16.15 33.49
C ILE A 7 11.85 -16.90 34.76
N VAL A 8 11.75 -18.25 34.78
CA VAL A 8 12.18 -19.07 35.89
C VAL A 8 13.68 -18.94 36.16
N ALA A 9 14.51 -18.98 35.11
CA ALA A 9 15.94 -18.75 35.23
C ALA A 9 16.24 -17.35 35.80
N GLY A 10 15.53 -16.31 35.35
CA GLY A 10 15.65 -14.95 35.87
C GLY A 10 15.34 -14.86 37.38
N ILE A 11 14.28 -15.52 37.84
CA ILE A 11 13.90 -15.57 39.26
C ILE A 11 14.99 -16.27 40.10
N ILE A 12 15.54 -17.38 39.61
CA ILE A 12 16.61 -18.12 40.28
C ILE A 12 17.86 -17.24 40.40
N VAL A 13 18.29 -16.60 39.31
CA VAL A 13 19.46 -15.71 39.31
C VAL A 13 19.26 -14.54 40.27
N THR A 14 18.07 -13.93 40.27
CA THR A 14 17.74 -12.84 41.22
C THR A 14 17.80 -13.30 42.69
N GLY A 15 17.29 -14.51 42.96
CA GLY A 15 17.37 -15.12 44.30
C GLY A 15 18.82 -15.36 44.77
N PHE A 16 19.71 -15.86 43.90
CA PHE A 16 21.13 -16.04 44.19
C PHE A 16 21.84 -14.69 44.40
N LEU A 17 21.54 -13.67 43.61
CA LEU A 17 22.10 -12.34 43.81
C LEU A 17 21.65 -11.72 45.14
N ALA A 18 20.37 -11.84 45.48
CA ALA A 18 19.85 -11.35 46.75
C ALA A 18 20.51 -12.07 47.95
N TYR A 19 20.67 -13.39 47.86
CA TYR A 19 21.37 -14.18 48.86
C TYR A 19 22.84 -13.75 49.03
N GLY A 20 23.53 -13.53 47.94
CA GLY A 20 24.91 -13.03 47.91
C GLY A 20 25.03 -11.65 48.60
N VAL A 21 24.13 -10.71 48.24
CA VAL A 21 24.12 -9.37 48.85
C VAL A 21 23.92 -9.43 50.36
N VAL A 22 22.96 -10.24 50.82
CA VAL A 22 22.62 -10.31 52.24
C VAL A 22 23.73 -10.98 53.09
N ASN A 23 24.37 -12.03 52.54
CA ASN A 23 25.35 -12.82 53.32
C ASN A 23 26.81 -12.32 53.23
N TYR A 24 27.19 -11.74 52.07
CA TYR A 24 28.61 -11.36 51.85
C TYR A 24 28.85 -9.87 52.04
N ILE A 25 27.82 -9.00 51.97
CA ILE A 25 28.00 -7.56 52.15
C ILE A 25 27.70 -7.15 53.56
N PRO A 26 28.66 -6.49 54.27
CA PRO A 26 28.42 -5.97 55.63
C PRO A 26 27.24 -5.01 55.65
N ARG A 27 26.40 -5.08 56.68
CA ARG A 27 25.19 -4.26 56.85
C ARG A 27 25.41 -2.74 56.61
N LYS A 28 26.62 -2.25 56.92
CA LYS A 28 27.02 -0.86 56.71
C LYS A 28 26.96 -0.39 55.25
N PHE A 29 27.07 -1.34 54.29
CA PHE A 29 27.10 -1.05 52.86
C PHE A 29 25.76 -1.34 52.14
N HIS A 30 24.76 -1.89 52.82
CA HIS A 30 23.48 -2.23 52.22
C HIS A 30 22.79 -1.00 51.61
N TRP A 31 22.95 0.21 52.21
CA TRP A 31 22.37 1.44 51.66
C TRP A 31 23.00 1.82 50.30
N VAL A 32 24.31 1.59 50.14
CA VAL A 32 25.01 1.82 48.87
C VAL A 32 24.51 0.88 47.81
N VAL A 33 24.39 -0.42 48.12
CA VAL A 33 23.84 -1.42 47.21
C VAL A 33 22.42 -1.10 46.83
N SER A 34 21.58 -0.61 47.75
CA SER A 34 20.22 -0.18 47.45
C SER A 34 20.18 0.98 46.50
N ILE A 35 21.06 2.00 46.65
CA ILE A 35 21.13 3.13 45.72
C ILE A 35 21.55 2.66 44.30
N VAL A 36 22.55 1.78 44.22
CA VAL A 36 23.01 1.21 42.93
C VAL A 36 21.89 0.43 42.26
N LEU A 37 21.14 -0.40 42.99
CA LEU A 37 20.02 -1.15 42.46
C LEU A 37 18.88 -0.24 41.98
N ILE A 38 18.58 0.83 42.72
CA ILE A 38 17.57 1.82 42.31
C ILE A 38 18.04 2.54 41.03
N ALA A 39 19.30 2.95 40.98
CA ALA A 39 19.85 3.60 39.78
C ALA A 39 19.78 2.67 38.54
N LEU A 40 20.13 1.38 38.74
CA LEU A 40 20.01 0.38 37.69
C LEU A 40 18.54 0.17 37.24
N ALA A 41 17.60 0.10 38.19
CA ALA A 41 16.19 -0.03 37.89
C ALA A 41 15.66 1.16 37.10
N VAL A 42 16.02 2.38 37.48
CA VAL A 42 15.65 3.62 36.72
C VAL A 42 16.21 3.57 35.29
N LEU A 43 17.49 3.15 35.15
CA LEU A 43 18.12 3.02 33.83
C LEU A 43 17.43 1.96 32.97
N LEU A 44 17.04 0.82 33.54
CA LEU A 44 16.29 -0.21 32.83
C LEU A 44 14.91 0.29 32.38
N VAL A 45 14.17 0.95 33.26
CA VAL A 45 12.87 1.54 32.93
C VAL A 45 13.00 2.58 31.81
N TYR A 46 14.04 3.40 31.85
CA TYR A 46 14.33 4.37 30.78
C TYR A 46 14.57 3.69 29.43
N ASN A 47 15.42 2.65 29.38
CA ASN A 47 15.71 1.91 28.15
C ASN A 47 14.46 1.20 27.61
N ILE A 48 13.67 0.53 28.46
CA ILE A 48 12.43 -0.15 28.07
C ILE A 48 11.44 0.85 27.46
N ASN A 49 11.24 2.01 28.10
CA ASN A 49 10.37 3.06 27.55
C ASN A 49 10.86 3.56 26.19
N PHE A 50 12.17 3.72 26.03
CA PHE A 50 12.74 4.19 24.76
C PHE A 50 12.55 3.16 23.65
N GLU A 51 12.80 1.88 23.90
CA GLU A 51 12.63 0.80 22.92
C GLU A 51 11.17 0.58 22.52
N ILE A 52 10.23 0.76 23.45
CA ILE A 52 8.78 0.64 23.15
C ILE A 52 8.29 1.86 22.33
N ARG A 53 8.75 3.05 22.64
CA ARG A 53 8.28 4.27 21.96
C ARG A 53 8.79 4.39 20.52
N LYS A 54 9.99 3.87 20.24
CA LYS A 54 10.57 3.91 18.88
C LYS A 54 9.68 3.26 17.83
N PRO A 55 9.28 1.98 17.95
CA PRO A 55 8.43 1.34 16.94
C PRO A 55 7.03 1.95 16.87
N ILE A 56 6.48 2.46 17.98
CA ILE A 56 5.17 3.14 17.97
C ILE A 56 5.25 4.42 17.14
N LYS A 57 6.27 5.24 17.36
CA LYS A 57 6.49 6.47 16.58
C LYS A 57 6.73 6.13 15.11
N PHE A 58 7.59 5.15 14.84
CA PHE A 58 7.86 4.68 13.49
C PHE A 58 6.58 4.25 12.77
N ASN A 59 5.74 3.41 13.39
CA ASN A 59 4.50 2.94 12.78
C ASN A 59 3.52 4.09 12.49
N LYS A 60 3.40 5.06 13.38
CA LYS A 60 2.56 6.24 13.16
C LYS A 60 3.03 7.06 11.95
N GLU A 61 4.33 7.34 11.85
CA GLU A 61 4.91 8.08 10.74
C GLU A 61 4.88 7.29 9.43
N LYS A 62 5.12 5.96 9.50
CA LYS A 62 5.00 5.03 8.37
C LYS A 62 3.61 5.08 7.76
N VAL A 63 2.57 4.91 8.57
CA VAL A 63 1.18 4.91 8.09
C VAL A 63 0.84 6.24 7.42
N ALA A 64 1.24 7.37 8.00
CA ALA A 64 1.00 8.68 7.40
C ALA A 64 1.69 8.84 6.04
N LYS A 65 2.97 8.44 5.92
CA LYS A 65 3.72 8.50 4.65
C LYS A 65 3.14 7.54 3.59
N TYR A 66 2.80 6.31 4.00
CA TYR A 66 2.21 5.32 3.11
C TYR A 66 0.84 5.76 2.60
N SER A 67 -0.01 6.34 3.44
CA SER A 67 -1.32 6.86 3.02
C SER A 67 -1.18 7.92 1.92
N GLN A 68 -0.19 8.82 2.02
CA GLN A 68 0.07 9.81 0.98
C GLN A 68 0.52 9.16 -0.34
N VAL A 69 1.46 8.21 -0.27
CA VAL A 69 1.94 7.48 -1.45
C VAL A 69 0.83 6.66 -2.10
N ILE A 70 0.04 5.96 -1.29
CA ILE A 70 -1.07 5.13 -1.78
C ILE A 70 -2.16 6.00 -2.42
N SER A 71 -2.44 7.19 -1.89
CA SER A 71 -3.37 8.14 -2.51
C SER A 71 -2.90 8.55 -3.91
N GLN A 72 -1.60 8.81 -4.09
CA GLN A 72 -1.02 9.09 -5.41
C GLN A 72 -1.11 7.88 -6.35
N LEU A 73 -0.76 6.68 -5.86
CA LEU A 73 -0.85 5.45 -6.65
C LEU A 73 -2.29 5.15 -7.08
N LYS A 74 -3.28 5.42 -6.23
CA LYS A 74 -4.71 5.31 -6.58
C LYS A 74 -5.07 6.28 -7.69
N MET A 75 -4.62 7.53 -7.62
CA MET A 75 -4.87 8.52 -8.68
C MET A 75 -4.26 8.08 -10.01
N ILE A 76 -3.01 7.58 -10.01
CA ILE A 76 -2.36 7.07 -11.23
C ILE A 76 -3.13 5.87 -11.77
N ARG A 77 -3.52 4.91 -10.91
CA ARG A 77 -4.35 3.76 -11.31
C ARG A 77 -5.64 4.20 -11.99
N ASP A 78 -6.37 5.10 -11.36
CA ASP A 78 -7.67 5.54 -11.86
C ASP A 78 -7.51 6.34 -13.17
N ALA A 79 -6.40 7.07 -13.35
CA ALA A 79 -6.05 7.75 -14.59
C ALA A 79 -5.69 6.74 -15.70
N GLU A 80 -4.90 5.71 -15.41
CA GLU A 80 -4.53 4.66 -16.35
C GLU A 80 -5.75 3.84 -16.80
N VAL A 81 -6.61 3.46 -15.86
CA VAL A 81 -7.86 2.77 -16.17
C VAL A 81 -8.78 3.63 -17.03
N ALA A 82 -8.87 4.93 -16.73
CA ALA A 82 -9.62 5.88 -17.54
C ALA A 82 -9.01 6.03 -18.94
N HIS A 83 -7.70 6.15 -19.05
CA HIS A 83 -6.96 6.24 -20.29
C HIS A 83 -7.20 5.01 -21.17
N ARG A 84 -7.05 3.81 -20.61
CA ARG A 84 -7.34 2.55 -21.32
C ARG A 84 -8.78 2.46 -21.77
N ARG A 85 -9.75 2.93 -20.97
CA ARG A 85 -11.18 2.89 -21.34
C ARG A 85 -11.47 3.73 -22.59
N VAL A 86 -10.78 4.87 -22.77
CA VAL A 86 -10.99 5.78 -23.89
C VAL A 86 -10.12 5.43 -25.10
N THR A 87 -8.84 5.11 -24.87
CA THR A 87 -7.84 4.90 -25.93
C THR A 87 -7.59 3.42 -26.26
N GLY A 88 -8.03 2.51 -25.39
CA GLY A 88 -7.78 1.07 -25.49
C GLY A 88 -6.41 0.63 -24.96
N LYS A 89 -5.56 1.55 -24.52
CA LYS A 89 -4.16 1.27 -24.10
C LYS A 89 -3.80 2.01 -22.83
N TYR A 90 -2.85 1.48 -22.07
CA TYR A 90 -2.16 2.19 -20.99
C TYR A 90 -1.05 3.08 -21.57
N THR A 91 -0.56 4.06 -20.78
CA THR A 91 0.57 4.92 -21.17
C THR A 91 1.68 4.85 -20.11
N ASN A 92 2.94 4.99 -20.54
CA ASN A 92 4.09 5.08 -19.64
C ASN A 92 4.49 6.53 -19.34
N ASN A 93 3.77 7.50 -19.89
CA ASN A 93 4.07 8.93 -19.78
C ASN A 93 3.09 9.62 -18.84
N GLY A 94 3.57 10.08 -17.68
CA GLY A 94 2.74 10.79 -16.70
C GLY A 94 2.22 12.13 -17.20
N GLU A 95 2.96 12.84 -18.10
CA GLU A 95 2.48 14.10 -18.68
C GLU A 95 1.29 13.88 -19.62
N ASP A 96 1.30 12.76 -20.36
CA ASP A 96 0.19 12.41 -21.24
C ASP A 96 -1.05 12.03 -20.43
N LEU A 97 -0.89 11.40 -19.27
CA LEU A 97 -2.00 11.16 -18.34
C LEU A 97 -2.62 12.46 -17.82
N VAL A 98 -1.80 13.43 -17.44
CA VAL A 98 -2.30 14.74 -16.97
C VAL A 98 -3.05 15.45 -18.09
N LYS A 99 -2.50 15.50 -19.32
CA LYS A 99 -3.17 16.08 -20.50
C LYS A 99 -4.47 15.34 -20.81
N PHE A 100 -4.46 14.01 -20.71
CA PHE A 100 -5.64 13.18 -20.90
C PHE A 100 -6.75 13.54 -19.91
N ILE A 101 -6.45 13.66 -18.62
CA ILE A 101 -7.44 14.05 -17.60
C ILE A 101 -8.06 15.42 -17.93
N ASP A 102 -7.25 16.37 -18.42
CA ASP A 102 -7.72 17.72 -18.73
C ASP A 102 -8.59 17.80 -20.00
N THR A 103 -8.41 16.89 -20.98
CA THR A 103 -9.00 17.03 -22.32
C THR A 103 -9.95 15.91 -22.72
N ALA A 104 -9.85 14.73 -22.11
CA ALA A 104 -10.61 13.56 -22.55
C ALA A 104 -12.04 13.53 -21.99
N LYS A 105 -12.91 12.83 -22.74
CA LYS A 105 -14.30 12.59 -22.37
C LYS A 105 -14.63 11.11 -22.44
N PHE A 106 -15.43 10.63 -21.49
CA PHE A 106 -16.04 9.31 -21.56
C PHE A 106 -17.29 9.36 -22.42
N ALA A 107 -17.41 8.44 -23.37
CA ALA A 107 -18.68 8.21 -24.04
C ALA A 107 -19.64 7.49 -23.10
N LEU A 108 -20.76 8.10 -22.79
CA LEU A 108 -21.86 7.47 -22.07
C LEU A 108 -22.65 6.64 -23.07
N THR A 109 -22.66 5.32 -22.89
CA THR A 109 -23.30 4.39 -23.82
C THR A 109 -24.49 3.72 -23.17
N GLN A 110 -25.58 3.59 -23.95
CA GLN A 110 -26.74 2.79 -23.59
C GLN A 110 -26.80 1.55 -24.48
N THR A 111 -26.92 0.41 -23.85
CA THR A 111 -27.08 -0.85 -24.57
C THR A 111 -28.56 -1.20 -24.66
N ARG A 112 -29.04 -1.50 -25.87
CA ARG A 112 -30.39 -2.00 -26.10
C ARG A 112 -30.36 -3.20 -27.03
N ASN A 113 -31.27 -4.15 -26.80
CA ASN A 113 -31.50 -5.26 -27.73
C ASN A 113 -32.50 -4.80 -28.79
N VAL A 114 -32.14 -4.94 -30.04
CA VAL A 114 -32.99 -4.61 -31.18
C VAL A 114 -33.26 -5.90 -31.95
N PRO A 115 -34.53 -6.25 -32.21
CA PRO A 115 -34.85 -7.40 -33.05
C PRO A 115 -34.39 -7.12 -34.47
N GLN A 116 -33.61 -8.03 -35.04
CA GLN A 116 -33.12 -7.95 -36.43
C GLN A 116 -33.55 -9.24 -37.17
N THR A 117 -34.19 -9.06 -38.29
CA THR A 117 -34.62 -10.19 -39.14
C THR A 117 -33.45 -10.57 -40.05
N ILE A 118 -32.96 -11.78 -39.90
CA ILE A 118 -31.96 -12.39 -40.80
C ILE A 118 -32.67 -13.36 -41.76
N LYS A 119 -32.23 -13.32 -43.05
CA LYS A 119 -32.67 -14.33 -44.01
C LYS A 119 -31.70 -15.49 -44.04
N LEU A 120 -32.19 -16.67 -43.75
CA LEU A 120 -31.45 -17.92 -43.85
C LEU A 120 -31.55 -18.50 -45.27
N SER A 121 -30.65 -19.41 -45.62
CA SER A 121 -30.71 -20.16 -46.86
C SER A 121 -32.04 -20.90 -46.99
N GLY A 122 -32.72 -20.82 -48.16
CA GLY A 122 -34.02 -21.42 -48.36
C GLY A 122 -35.23 -20.50 -48.15
N GLY A 123 -35.01 -19.16 -48.00
CA GLY A 123 -36.11 -18.19 -47.87
C GLY A 123 -36.75 -18.08 -46.48
N ILE A 124 -36.19 -18.77 -45.51
CA ILE A 124 -36.65 -18.70 -44.11
C ILE A 124 -36.10 -17.44 -43.46
N THR A 125 -36.97 -16.64 -42.82
CA THR A 125 -36.60 -15.48 -42.01
C THR A 125 -36.58 -15.88 -40.53
N LYS A 126 -35.52 -15.49 -39.82
CA LYS A 126 -35.41 -15.66 -38.36
C LYS A 126 -35.19 -14.31 -37.71
N GLU A 127 -35.94 -14.01 -36.70
CA GLU A 127 -35.66 -12.85 -35.82
C GLU A 127 -34.60 -13.23 -34.81
N ILE A 128 -33.55 -12.41 -34.70
CA ILE A 128 -32.52 -12.48 -33.69
C ILE A 128 -32.47 -11.17 -32.95
N GLU A 129 -32.20 -11.19 -31.66
CA GLU A 129 -31.92 -9.98 -30.90
C GLU A 129 -30.44 -9.62 -31.06
N VAL A 130 -30.19 -8.43 -31.60
CA VAL A 130 -28.84 -7.88 -31.74
C VAL A 130 -28.65 -6.79 -30.70
N ARG A 131 -27.55 -6.91 -29.97
CA ARG A 131 -27.16 -5.92 -28.98
C ARG A 131 -26.56 -4.70 -29.67
N VAL A 132 -27.27 -3.56 -29.59
CA VAL A 132 -26.83 -2.27 -30.13
C VAL A 132 -26.38 -1.38 -28.98
N VAL A 133 -25.23 -0.72 -29.16
CA VAL A 133 -24.66 0.23 -28.20
C VAL A 133 -24.75 1.62 -28.80
N ASP A 134 -25.58 2.47 -28.24
CA ASP A 134 -25.76 3.87 -28.66
C ASP A 134 -25.02 4.80 -27.70
N THR A 135 -24.34 5.81 -28.21
CA THR A 135 -23.77 6.87 -27.39
C THR A 135 -24.82 7.93 -27.11
N ILE A 136 -25.15 8.09 -25.82
CA ILE A 136 -26.20 9.01 -25.35
C ILE A 136 -25.66 10.35 -24.83
N GLY A 137 -24.33 10.44 -24.61
CA GLY A 137 -23.68 11.67 -24.13
C GLY A 137 -22.20 11.50 -23.89
N TYR A 138 -21.60 12.55 -23.36
CA TYR A 138 -20.19 12.57 -22.97
C TYR A 138 -20.05 13.17 -21.57
N GLU A 139 -19.14 12.62 -20.77
CA GLU A 139 -18.77 13.11 -19.46
C GLU A 139 -17.28 13.43 -19.44
N ASP A 140 -16.88 14.58 -18.90
CA ASP A 140 -15.47 14.95 -18.81
C ASP A 140 -14.75 14.04 -17.81
N VAL A 141 -13.62 13.47 -18.22
CA VAL A 141 -12.76 12.64 -17.34
C VAL A 141 -12.36 13.42 -16.09
N LYS A 142 -12.08 14.73 -16.24
CA LYS A 142 -11.71 15.65 -15.18
C LYS A 142 -12.71 15.68 -14.02
N ALA A 143 -13.99 15.42 -14.25
CA ALA A 143 -15.01 15.40 -13.20
C ALA A 143 -14.71 14.35 -12.11
N LYS A 144 -14.10 13.21 -12.48
CA LYS A 144 -13.69 12.15 -11.53
C LYS A 144 -12.50 12.52 -10.67
N PHE A 145 -11.70 13.46 -11.11
CA PHE A 145 -10.51 13.93 -10.40
C PHE A 145 -10.73 15.30 -9.73
N ALA A 146 -11.99 15.75 -9.65
CA ALA A 146 -12.33 17.01 -9.01
C ALA A 146 -11.93 17.00 -7.53
N GLY A 147 -11.18 18.04 -7.10
CA GLY A 147 -10.67 18.14 -5.73
C GLY A 147 -9.38 17.35 -5.45
N LEU A 148 -8.88 16.57 -6.41
CA LEU A 148 -7.60 15.85 -6.30
C LEU A 148 -6.48 16.62 -7.01
N ASP A 149 -5.26 16.54 -6.45
CA ASP A 149 -4.06 17.14 -7.08
C ASP A 149 -3.44 16.18 -8.11
N TYR A 150 -4.20 15.89 -9.19
CA TYR A 150 -3.77 14.98 -10.24
C TYR A 150 -2.59 15.52 -11.07
N LYS A 151 -2.33 16.83 -11.04
CA LYS A 151 -1.19 17.42 -11.73
C LYS A 151 0.15 17.00 -11.14
N ASN A 152 0.19 16.78 -9.83
CA ASN A 152 1.36 16.32 -9.10
C ASN A 152 1.32 14.82 -8.78
N MET A 153 0.40 14.05 -9.38
CA MET A 153 0.22 12.63 -9.05
C MET A 153 1.46 11.77 -9.32
N MET A 154 2.33 12.19 -10.24
CA MET A 154 3.57 11.48 -10.54
C MET A 154 4.70 11.75 -9.56
N HIS A 155 4.56 12.74 -8.67
CA HIS A 155 5.58 13.08 -7.69
C HIS A 155 5.45 12.20 -6.45
N ILE A 156 6.56 11.58 -6.00
CA ILE A 156 6.56 10.74 -4.80
C ILE A 156 6.61 11.65 -3.57
N PRO A 157 5.57 11.60 -2.69
CA PRO A 157 5.51 12.48 -1.52
C PRO A 157 6.74 12.39 -0.63
N GLY A 158 7.31 13.56 -0.29
CA GLY A 158 8.49 13.66 0.58
C GLY A 158 9.84 13.34 -0.09
N THR A 159 9.88 13.26 -1.41
CA THR A 159 11.09 13.04 -2.20
C THR A 159 11.11 13.95 -3.42
N ASP A 160 12.25 14.05 -4.10
CA ASP A 160 12.37 14.76 -5.39
C ASP A 160 12.21 13.81 -6.59
N GLU A 161 11.78 12.56 -6.34
CA GLU A 161 11.65 11.53 -7.36
C GLU A 161 10.21 11.42 -7.86
N GLN A 162 10.05 10.82 -9.03
CA GLN A 162 8.75 10.56 -9.67
C GLN A 162 8.47 9.08 -9.79
N PHE A 163 7.19 8.72 -9.77
CA PHE A 163 6.77 7.37 -10.09
C PHE A 163 7.09 7.02 -11.54
N LYS A 164 7.47 5.77 -11.75
CA LYS A 164 7.68 5.21 -13.09
C LYS A 164 6.57 4.24 -13.40
N ILE A 165 5.94 4.41 -14.55
CA ILE A 165 4.92 3.51 -15.06
C ILE A 165 5.61 2.52 -15.98
N GLU A 166 5.55 1.25 -15.66
CA GLU A 166 6.03 0.15 -16.49
C GLU A 166 4.85 -0.51 -17.18
N LEU A 167 4.97 -0.76 -18.48
CA LEU A 167 3.93 -1.40 -19.29
C LEU A 167 4.37 -2.80 -19.68
N GLY A 168 3.40 -3.71 -19.79
CA GLY A 168 3.62 -5.08 -20.23
C GLY A 168 2.42 -5.66 -20.96
N GLU A 169 2.57 -6.86 -21.44
CA GLU A 169 1.51 -7.67 -22.03
C GLU A 169 1.56 -9.07 -21.44
N ILE A 170 0.41 -9.58 -21.03
CA ILE A 170 0.27 -10.95 -20.52
C ILE A 170 -0.51 -11.76 -21.53
N GLU A 171 0.04 -12.89 -21.94
CA GLU A 171 -0.65 -13.84 -22.79
C GLU A 171 -1.65 -14.65 -21.97
N LYS A 172 -2.93 -14.52 -22.31
CA LYS A 172 -4.03 -15.33 -21.77
C LYS A 172 -4.26 -16.58 -22.59
N ILE A 173 -5.19 -17.41 -22.12
CA ILE A 173 -5.65 -18.62 -22.82
C ILE A 173 -6.01 -18.27 -24.27
N ALA A 174 -5.61 -19.10 -25.23
CA ALA A 174 -5.83 -18.95 -26.67
C ALA A 174 -5.06 -17.81 -27.36
N GLY A 175 -3.90 -17.39 -26.81
CA GLY A 175 -3.03 -16.41 -27.47
C GLY A 175 -3.52 -14.96 -27.38
N LEU A 176 -4.57 -14.69 -26.60
CA LEU A 176 -5.06 -13.33 -26.37
C LEU A 176 -4.09 -12.59 -25.47
N LYS A 177 -3.55 -11.47 -25.94
CA LYS A 177 -2.69 -10.59 -25.17
C LYS A 177 -3.52 -9.54 -24.44
N ALA A 178 -3.29 -9.43 -23.13
CA ALA A 178 -3.89 -8.39 -22.29
C ALA A 178 -2.81 -7.39 -21.90
N PRO A 179 -3.00 -6.09 -22.19
CA PRO A 179 -2.09 -5.06 -21.71
C PRO A 179 -2.20 -4.93 -20.20
N VAL A 180 -1.06 -4.76 -19.55
CA VAL A 180 -0.94 -4.53 -18.10
C VAL A 180 0.00 -3.38 -17.82
N PHE A 181 -0.11 -2.80 -16.65
CA PHE A 181 0.81 -1.79 -16.14
C PHE A 181 1.20 -2.11 -14.70
N GLU A 182 2.32 -1.58 -14.27
CA GLU A 182 2.77 -1.60 -12.87
C GLU A 182 3.39 -0.24 -12.53
N VAL A 183 3.01 0.30 -11.39
CA VAL A 183 3.67 1.46 -10.79
C VAL A 183 4.12 1.06 -9.39
N LYS A 184 5.40 1.25 -9.09
CA LYS A 184 5.98 0.83 -7.81
C LYS A 184 6.94 1.87 -7.26
N VAL A 185 7.07 1.87 -5.94
CA VAL A 185 8.04 2.69 -5.21
C VAL A 185 8.68 1.87 -4.10
N ASP A 186 10.00 2.01 -3.91
CA ASP A 186 10.73 1.34 -2.83
C ASP A 186 10.32 1.94 -1.47
N LYS A 187 9.97 1.07 -0.51
CA LYS A 187 9.65 1.47 0.86
C LYS A 187 10.79 2.27 1.51
N ALA A 188 12.06 1.94 1.22
CA ALA A 188 13.19 2.67 1.76
C ALA A 188 13.26 4.12 1.28
N LEU A 189 12.81 4.39 0.05
CA LEU A 189 12.71 5.75 -0.47
C LEU A 189 11.64 6.56 0.27
N VAL A 190 10.46 5.97 0.45
CA VAL A 190 9.33 6.60 1.15
C VAL A 190 9.66 6.85 2.64
N LEU A 191 10.36 5.91 3.27
CA LEU A 191 10.73 5.96 4.68
C LEU A 191 12.10 6.61 4.93
N LYS A 192 12.66 7.29 3.92
CA LYS A 192 13.93 8.01 4.04
C LYS A 192 13.94 8.96 5.26
N GLY A 193 15.02 8.89 6.05
CA GLY A 193 15.17 9.67 7.28
C GLY A 193 14.60 9.03 8.53
N MET A 194 13.99 7.83 8.44
CA MET A 194 13.54 7.03 9.58
C MET A 194 14.61 6.02 10.03
N ASP A 195 14.35 5.30 11.13
CA ASP A 195 15.29 4.29 11.66
C ASP A 195 15.54 3.16 10.65
N MET A 196 16.79 3.02 10.21
CA MET A 196 17.19 2.06 9.16
C MET A 196 16.87 0.59 9.51
N ASN A 197 16.97 0.23 10.81
CA ASN A 197 16.70 -1.14 11.24
C ASN A 197 15.19 -1.46 11.12
N LEU A 198 14.34 -0.51 11.49
CA LEU A 198 12.89 -0.64 11.36
C LEU A 198 12.46 -0.60 9.88
N VAL A 199 13.11 0.22 9.05
CA VAL A 199 12.89 0.22 7.59
C VAL A 199 13.25 -1.13 6.98
N LYS A 200 14.37 -1.74 7.40
CA LYS A 200 14.76 -3.07 6.92
C LYS A 200 13.75 -4.14 7.32
N GLN A 201 13.30 -4.14 8.58
CA GLN A 201 12.25 -5.05 9.05
C GLN A 201 10.95 -4.89 8.26
N GLU A 202 10.57 -3.64 7.95
CA GLU A 202 9.39 -3.33 7.15
C GLU A 202 9.49 -3.85 5.70
N LYS A 203 10.68 -3.86 5.10
CA LYS A 203 10.92 -4.44 3.77
C LYS A 203 10.83 -5.96 3.75
N GLU A 204 11.15 -6.60 4.88
CA GLU A 204 11.09 -8.06 5.07
C GLU A 204 9.71 -8.54 5.54
N ALA A 205 8.73 -7.65 5.72
CA ALA A 205 7.38 -7.99 6.18
C ALA A 205 6.68 -8.97 5.21
N ILE A 206 6.19 -10.10 5.76
CA ILE A 206 5.63 -11.20 4.96
C ILE A 206 4.10 -11.30 5.10
N GLY A 207 3.52 -10.69 6.13
CA GLY A 207 2.10 -10.89 6.38
C GLY A 207 1.45 -9.94 7.36
N GLY A 208 0.16 -10.14 7.59
CA GLY A 208 -0.66 -9.34 8.48
C GLY A 208 -1.28 -8.13 7.79
N GLU A 209 -1.43 -7.05 8.54
CA GLU A 209 -1.94 -5.76 8.06
C GLU A 209 -0.86 -4.89 7.39
N GLU A 210 0.30 -5.47 7.06
CA GLU A 210 1.43 -4.77 6.47
C GLU A 210 1.50 -4.98 4.95
N ILE A 211 2.09 -4.03 4.25
CA ILE A 211 2.33 -4.14 2.82
C ILE A 211 3.46 -5.18 2.61
N ARG A 212 3.20 -6.22 1.82
CA ARG A 212 4.17 -7.30 1.60
C ARG A 212 5.30 -6.87 0.67
N GLY A 213 6.52 -7.29 1.02
CA GLY A 213 7.72 -7.12 0.21
C GLY A 213 8.33 -5.71 0.27
N GLU A 214 9.25 -5.45 -0.63
CA GLU A 214 10.08 -4.25 -0.62
C GLU A 214 9.42 -3.00 -1.20
N TYR A 215 8.37 -3.19 -2.03
CA TYR A 215 7.75 -2.13 -2.80
C TYR A 215 6.29 -1.92 -2.41
N ILE A 216 5.85 -0.67 -2.47
CA ILE A 216 4.44 -0.32 -2.56
C ILE A 216 4.13 -0.22 -4.04
N ARG A 217 3.13 -0.96 -4.53
CA ARG A 217 2.82 -1.03 -5.96
C ARG A 217 1.32 -1.05 -6.23
N VAL A 218 0.98 -0.63 -7.44
CA VAL A 218 -0.36 -0.77 -8.03
C VAL A 218 -0.23 -1.36 -9.42
N GLY A 219 -1.16 -2.23 -9.79
CA GLY A 219 -1.05 -3.04 -10.99
C GLY A 219 -0.03 -4.16 -10.86
N SER A 220 0.18 -4.94 -11.93
CA SER A 220 1.14 -6.03 -11.97
C SER A 220 1.56 -6.33 -13.41
N LEU A 221 2.85 -6.60 -13.61
CA LEU A 221 3.36 -7.11 -14.90
C LEU A 221 3.25 -8.65 -14.99
N GLY A 222 2.99 -9.34 -13.87
CA GLY A 222 2.88 -10.81 -13.83
C GLY A 222 1.45 -11.34 -13.90
N GLU A 223 0.45 -10.49 -13.62
CA GLU A 223 -0.96 -10.87 -13.64
C GLU A 223 -1.83 -9.69 -14.10
N VAL A 224 -2.99 -9.99 -14.65
CA VAL A 224 -3.95 -8.95 -15.08
C VAL A 224 -4.71 -8.44 -13.86
N SER A 225 -4.10 -7.52 -13.13
CA SER A 225 -4.67 -6.86 -11.95
C SER A 225 -4.40 -5.37 -12.01
N GLU A 226 -5.34 -4.59 -11.56
CA GLU A 226 -5.25 -3.13 -11.38
C GLU A 226 -5.18 -2.78 -9.87
N ASP A 227 -5.14 -3.80 -8.99
CA ASP A 227 -5.16 -3.64 -7.54
C ASP A 227 -3.79 -3.24 -6.99
N GLY A 228 -3.81 -2.64 -5.79
CA GLY A 228 -2.60 -2.37 -5.03
C GLY A 228 -2.23 -3.53 -4.09
N ASN A 229 -0.96 -3.60 -3.70
CA ASN A 229 -0.48 -4.62 -2.75
C ASN A 229 -0.65 -4.22 -1.27
N TRP A 230 -1.41 -3.17 -0.99
CA TRP A 230 -1.68 -2.71 0.37
C TRP A 230 -2.95 -3.34 0.97
N PRO A 231 -3.02 -3.44 2.30
CA PRO A 231 -4.21 -3.95 2.98
C PRO A 231 -5.39 -2.96 2.90
N PRO A 232 -6.64 -3.47 3.00
CA PRO A 232 -7.86 -2.65 2.92
C PRO A 232 -7.96 -1.52 3.97
N SER A 233 -7.15 -1.57 5.03
CA SER A 233 -7.08 -0.49 6.03
C SER A 233 -6.67 0.86 5.43
N TYR A 234 -5.88 0.85 4.34
CA TYR A 234 -5.52 2.06 3.61
C TYR A 234 -6.61 2.56 2.63
N ASP A 235 -7.63 1.75 2.37
CA ASP A 235 -8.77 2.15 1.53
C ASP A 235 -9.89 2.82 2.34
N LYS A 236 -9.97 2.53 3.64
CA LYS A 236 -10.98 3.10 4.55
C LYS A 236 -10.78 4.59 4.89
N GLY A 237 -9.62 5.15 4.57
CA GLY A 237 -9.30 6.56 4.82
C GLY A 237 -10.06 7.57 3.95
N ASP A 238 -10.68 7.14 2.87
CA ASP A 238 -11.44 8.00 1.95
C ASP A 238 -12.91 8.20 2.39
N ASN A 239 -13.40 7.38 3.33
CA ASN A 239 -14.69 7.59 3.96
C ASN A 239 -14.49 8.31 5.30
N LYS A 240 -14.47 9.65 5.29
CA LYS A 240 -14.82 10.42 6.48
C LYS A 240 -16.27 10.07 6.79
N GLU A 241 -16.45 9.24 7.81
CA GLU A 241 -17.74 9.16 8.49
C GLU A 241 -18.06 10.56 9.02
N ASP A 242 -19.13 11.15 8.49
CA ASP A 242 -19.83 12.30 9.07
C ASP A 242 -20.46 11.91 10.43
#